data_71ccc964b581a872a49ab1ece5a05d73
#
_entry.id   71ccc964b581a872a49ab1ece5a05d73
#
_cell.length_a   1.000
_cell.length_b   1.000
_cell.length_c   1.000
_cell.angle_alpha   90.00
_cell.angle_beta   90.00
_cell.angle_gamma   90.00
#
_symmetry.space_group_name_H-M   'P 1'
#
loop_
_entity.id
_entity.type
_entity.pdbx_description
1 polymer ?
#
loop_
_entity_poly.entity_id
_entity_poly.type
_entity_poly.pdbx_seq_one_letter_code
_entity_poly.pdbx_strand_id
1 'polypeptide(L)'
;MTSRTTRPANAECDGVGILAIIEDEVSGPRVILQKQFRPPVEGICIEMPAGLVDPNESLETCALRELKEETGYIGKVLSTSPIIFNDPGFCNTNMAMVIVSVDMEDERNKNPQTQLEENEFIETFTVPLKEFAESLEKLANEGYKLDARVQNVAEGIKVAKTLKLFG
;
A
#
# COMPACT_ATOMS: atom_id res chain seq x y z
N MET A 1 -8.06 0.43 24.97
CA MET A 1 -6.78 0.63 24.27
C MET A 1 -6.38 -0.71 23.68
N THR A 2 -6.33 -0.83 22.37
CA THR A 2 -5.97 -2.08 21.69
C THR A 2 -4.46 -2.08 21.45
N SER A 3 -3.76 -3.16 21.82
CA SER A 3 -2.33 -3.29 21.57
C SER A 3 -2.06 -4.60 20.84
N ARG A 4 -1.11 -4.57 19.90
CA ARG A 4 -0.61 -5.78 19.29
C ARG A 4 0.23 -6.56 20.31
N THR A 5 -0.23 -7.75 20.65
CA THR A 5 0.45 -8.64 21.63
C THR A 5 1.52 -9.53 20.98
N THR A 6 1.53 -9.59 19.63
CA THR A 6 2.42 -10.47 18.85
C THR A 6 3.64 -9.76 18.27
N ARG A 7 3.89 -8.48 18.66
CA ARG A 7 5.10 -7.77 18.21
C ARG A 7 6.33 -8.50 18.76
N PRO A 8 7.33 -8.82 17.90
CA PRO A 8 8.59 -9.36 18.36
C PRO A 8 9.26 -8.42 19.38
N ALA A 9 9.87 -8.96 20.43
CA ALA A 9 10.38 -8.19 21.57
C ALA A 9 11.38 -7.07 21.22
N ASN A 10 12.06 -7.17 20.08
CA ASN A 10 13.05 -6.21 19.60
C ASN A 10 12.60 -5.47 18.31
N ALA A 11 11.34 -5.61 17.88
CA ALA A 11 10.85 -4.91 16.71
C ALA A 11 10.39 -3.50 17.08
N GLU A 12 10.99 -2.49 16.45
CA GLU A 12 10.57 -1.09 16.59
C GLU A 12 9.33 -0.78 15.75
N CYS A 13 9.10 -1.55 14.66
CA CYS A 13 8.04 -1.37 13.70
C CYS A 13 7.20 -2.64 13.57
N ASP A 14 5.87 -2.50 13.47
CA ASP A 14 4.96 -3.64 13.31
C ASP A 14 4.88 -4.12 11.86
N GLY A 15 4.92 -3.20 10.92
CA GLY A 15 4.68 -3.52 9.52
C GLY A 15 5.07 -2.40 8.56
N VAL A 16 4.84 -2.66 7.30
CA VAL A 16 5.04 -1.68 6.22
C VAL A 16 3.76 -1.52 5.41
N GLY A 17 3.52 -0.30 4.93
CA GLY A 17 2.59 -0.03 3.85
C GLY A 17 3.38 0.33 2.60
N ILE A 18 2.93 -0.10 1.44
CA ILE A 18 3.72 -0.01 0.21
C ILE A 18 2.98 0.86 -0.80
N LEU A 19 3.51 2.05 -1.05
CA LEU A 19 3.06 2.87 -2.18
C LEU A 19 3.84 2.41 -3.42
N ALA A 20 3.32 1.40 -4.10
CA ALA A 20 3.93 0.86 -5.30
C ALA A 20 3.40 1.60 -6.54
N ILE A 21 4.33 2.16 -7.32
CA ILE A 21 4.03 2.94 -8.52
C ILE A 21 4.63 2.23 -9.73
N ILE A 22 3.77 1.82 -10.64
CA ILE A 22 4.16 1.36 -11.97
C ILE A 22 4.54 2.60 -12.79
N GLU A 23 5.75 2.61 -13.31
CA GLU A 23 6.21 3.60 -14.27
C GLU A 23 5.80 3.15 -15.68
N ASP A 24 4.88 3.86 -16.29
CA ASP A 24 4.40 3.59 -17.65
C ASP A 24 4.58 4.87 -18.48
N GLU A 25 5.50 4.83 -19.43
CA GLU A 25 5.82 5.97 -20.29
C GLU A 25 4.67 6.36 -21.22
N VAL A 26 3.78 5.43 -21.55
CA VAL A 26 2.68 5.64 -22.51
C VAL A 26 1.42 6.17 -21.83
N SER A 27 0.98 5.51 -20.77
CA SER A 27 -0.28 5.86 -20.07
C SER A 27 -0.06 6.70 -18.81
N GLY A 28 1.18 6.91 -18.42
CA GLY A 28 1.58 7.58 -17.20
C GLY A 28 1.57 6.68 -15.97
N PRO A 29 2.09 7.15 -14.83
CA PRO A 29 2.28 6.33 -13.64
C PRO A 29 0.94 5.84 -13.07
N ARG A 30 0.95 4.60 -12.57
CA ARG A 30 -0.21 3.93 -11.95
C ARG A 30 0.14 3.45 -10.55
N VAL A 31 -0.81 3.54 -9.63
CA VAL A 31 -0.67 3.01 -8.27
C VAL A 31 -1.25 1.59 -8.23
N ILE A 32 -0.54 0.67 -7.59
CA ILE A 32 -1.02 -0.68 -7.29
C ILE A 32 -1.85 -0.60 -6.01
N LEU A 33 -3.08 -1.10 -6.07
CA LEU A 33 -4.02 -1.21 -4.97
C LEU A 33 -4.56 -2.64 -4.85
N GLN A 34 -5.18 -2.90 -3.73
CA GLN A 34 -5.77 -4.19 -3.39
C GLN A 34 -7.20 -4.04 -2.89
N LYS A 35 -8.00 -5.08 -3.14
CA LYS A 35 -9.30 -5.31 -2.51
C LYS A 35 -9.16 -6.48 -1.56
N GLN A 36 -9.46 -6.27 -0.29
CA GLN A 36 -9.45 -7.31 0.72
C GLN A 36 -10.64 -7.14 1.68
N PHE A 37 -11.31 -8.25 2.01
CA PHE A 37 -12.35 -8.21 3.03
C PHE A 37 -11.75 -8.01 4.42
N ARG A 38 -12.24 -7.02 5.15
CA ARG A 38 -11.80 -6.69 6.51
C ARG A 38 -12.95 -6.86 7.50
N PRO A 39 -12.93 -7.91 8.33
CA PRO A 39 -14.00 -8.19 9.29
C PRO A 39 -14.38 -7.02 10.21
N PRO A 40 -13.44 -6.19 10.71
CA PRO A 40 -13.80 -5.09 11.62
C PRO A 40 -14.71 -4.02 11.00
N VAL A 41 -14.69 -3.86 9.68
CA VAL A 41 -15.53 -2.89 8.96
C VAL A 41 -16.61 -3.57 8.12
N GLU A 42 -16.72 -4.90 8.23
CA GLU A 42 -17.72 -5.73 7.57
C GLU A 42 -17.82 -5.45 6.06
N GLY A 43 -16.67 -5.28 5.39
CA GLY A 43 -16.66 -4.88 3.99
C GLY A 43 -15.33 -5.09 3.30
N ILE A 44 -15.36 -4.94 1.97
CA ILE A 44 -14.15 -4.97 1.14
C ILE A 44 -13.48 -3.60 1.21
N CYS A 45 -12.23 -3.60 1.67
CA CYS A 45 -11.39 -2.40 1.75
C CYS A 45 -10.53 -2.26 0.49
N ILE A 46 -10.35 -1.02 0.06
CA ILE A 46 -9.34 -0.61 -0.90
C ILE A 46 -8.11 -0.19 -0.10
N GLU A 47 -7.02 -0.91 -0.31
CA GLU A 47 -5.80 -0.76 0.48
C GLU A 47 -4.57 -0.70 -0.43
N MET A 48 -3.45 -0.24 0.11
CA MET A 48 -2.13 -0.47 -0.47
C MET A 48 -1.63 -1.84 -0.03
N PRO A 49 -0.75 -2.50 -0.78
CA PRO A 49 -0.03 -3.67 -0.31
C PRO A 49 0.64 -3.39 1.04
N ALA A 50 0.58 -4.32 1.96
CA ALA A 50 1.08 -4.10 3.31
C ALA A 50 1.31 -5.42 4.04
N GLY A 51 2.36 -5.51 4.83
CA GLY A 51 2.61 -6.70 5.62
C GLY A 51 3.36 -6.45 6.91
N LEU A 52 3.50 -7.50 7.70
CA LEU A 52 4.18 -7.48 8.97
C LEU A 52 5.68 -7.71 8.78
N VAL A 53 6.48 -6.96 9.53
CA VAL A 53 7.94 -7.14 9.53
C VAL A 53 8.30 -8.41 10.28
N ASP A 54 9.04 -9.28 9.63
CA ASP A 54 9.55 -10.51 10.22
C ASP A 54 10.75 -10.25 11.18
N PRO A 55 11.04 -11.17 12.10
CA PRO A 55 12.21 -11.05 12.96
C PRO A 55 13.51 -10.89 12.15
N ASN A 56 14.25 -9.82 12.42
CA ASN A 56 15.52 -9.46 11.77
C ASN A 56 15.38 -9.06 10.27
N GLU A 57 14.18 -8.76 9.82
CA GLU A 57 13.93 -8.22 8.48
C GLU A 57 14.02 -6.69 8.49
N SER A 58 14.61 -6.08 7.44
CA SER A 58 14.55 -4.63 7.26
C SER A 58 13.19 -4.22 6.66
N LEU A 59 12.80 -2.95 6.85
CA LEU A 59 11.55 -2.41 6.30
C LEU A 59 11.51 -2.51 4.78
N GLU A 60 12.63 -2.27 4.11
CA GLU A 60 12.77 -2.36 2.67
C GLU A 60 12.63 -3.80 2.16
N THR A 61 13.26 -4.75 2.87
CA THR A 61 13.17 -6.18 2.52
C THR A 61 11.73 -6.66 2.68
N CYS A 62 11.09 -6.33 3.80
CA CYS A 62 9.69 -6.62 4.07
C CYS A 62 8.80 -6.06 2.95
N ALA A 63 8.97 -4.80 2.59
CA ALA A 63 8.15 -4.17 1.54
C ALA A 63 8.28 -4.87 0.18
N LEU A 64 9.50 -5.25 -0.21
CA LEU A 64 9.71 -5.96 -1.48
C LEU A 64 9.17 -7.39 -1.45
N ARG A 65 9.27 -8.08 -0.32
CA ARG A 65 8.71 -9.41 -0.12
C ARG A 65 7.18 -9.37 -0.22
N GLU A 66 6.53 -8.53 0.59
CA GLU A 66 5.07 -8.38 0.62
C GLU A 66 4.50 -7.92 -0.74
N LEU A 67 5.15 -6.95 -1.40
CA LEU A 67 4.75 -6.54 -2.73
C LEU A 67 4.71 -7.72 -3.70
N LYS A 68 5.76 -8.55 -3.68
CA LYS A 68 5.84 -9.73 -4.54
C LYS A 68 4.80 -10.78 -4.18
N GLU A 69 4.63 -11.09 -2.90
CA GLU A 69 3.71 -12.12 -2.42
C GLU A 69 2.26 -11.75 -2.72
N GLU A 70 1.85 -10.54 -2.36
CA GLU A 70 0.47 -10.07 -2.50
C GLU A 70 0.09 -9.68 -3.92
N THR A 71 1.02 -9.15 -4.71
CA THR A 71 0.70 -8.58 -6.03
C THR A 71 1.40 -9.27 -7.21
N GLY A 72 2.44 -10.03 -6.94
CA GLY A 72 3.31 -10.63 -7.95
C GLY A 72 4.32 -9.67 -8.58
N TYR A 73 4.22 -8.36 -8.32
CA TYR A 73 5.14 -7.37 -8.87
C TYR A 73 6.47 -7.32 -8.11
N ILE A 74 7.52 -7.02 -8.86
CA ILE A 74 8.87 -6.80 -8.35
C ILE A 74 9.24 -5.34 -8.59
N GLY A 75 9.77 -4.69 -7.55
CA GLY A 75 10.11 -3.28 -7.63
C GLY A 75 11.44 -2.92 -6.98
N LYS A 76 11.72 -1.63 -6.98
CA LYS A 76 12.87 -1.01 -6.36
C LYS A 76 12.41 0.04 -5.36
N VAL A 77 12.93 -0.03 -4.12
CA VAL A 77 12.64 0.97 -3.10
C VAL A 77 13.21 2.33 -3.51
N LEU A 78 12.37 3.34 -3.49
CA LEU A 78 12.74 4.74 -3.71
C LEU A 78 12.97 5.47 -2.40
N SER A 79 12.11 5.24 -1.40
CA SER A 79 12.25 5.85 -0.08
C SER A 79 11.45 5.09 0.99
N THR A 80 11.85 5.26 2.25
CA THR A 80 11.18 4.73 3.43
C THR A 80 10.89 5.89 4.38
N SER A 81 9.66 5.99 4.86
CA SER A 81 9.26 7.03 5.83
C SER A 81 9.84 6.74 7.23
N PRO A 82 9.88 7.72 8.14
CA PRO A 82 9.94 7.44 9.56
C PRO A 82 8.77 6.52 10.00
N ILE A 83 8.89 5.94 11.21
CA ILE A 83 7.80 5.18 11.82
C ILE A 83 6.61 6.11 12.07
N ILE A 84 5.44 5.69 11.63
CA ILE A 84 4.17 6.39 11.78
C ILE A 84 3.17 5.51 12.53
N PHE A 85 2.18 6.13 13.15
CA PHE A 85 1.13 5.44 13.89
C PHE A 85 -0.19 5.57 13.13
N ASN A 86 -0.89 4.45 12.92
CA ASN A 86 -2.13 4.43 12.14
C ASN A 86 -3.26 5.21 12.84
N ASP A 87 -3.46 4.95 14.12
CA ASP A 87 -4.45 5.64 14.96
C ASP A 87 -3.93 5.77 16.40
N PRO A 88 -3.08 6.77 16.68
CA PRO A 88 -2.42 6.92 17.97
C PRO A 88 -3.37 7.24 19.12
N GLY A 89 -4.57 7.70 18.82
CA GLY A 89 -5.63 7.92 19.83
C GLY A 89 -6.31 6.63 20.29
N PHE A 90 -6.21 5.56 19.52
CA PHE A 90 -6.96 4.32 19.75
C PHE A 90 -6.05 3.10 19.98
N CYS A 91 -4.98 2.95 19.22
CA CYS A 91 -4.07 1.82 19.31
C CYS A 91 -2.59 2.24 19.22
N ASN A 92 -1.70 1.32 19.55
CA ASN A 92 -0.24 1.54 19.47
C ASN A 92 0.40 0.88 18.25
N THR A 93 -0.40 0.43 17.29
CA THR A 93 0.15 -0.14 16.05
C THR A 93 0.85 0.93 15.23
N ASN A 94 2.02 0.59 14.75
CA ASN A 94 2.84 1.47 13.95
C ASN A 94 3.30 0.80 12.66
N MET A 95 3.79 1.60 11.74
CA MET A 95 4.30 1.12 10.47
C MET A 95 5.26 2.13 9.84
N ALA A 96 5.90 1.74 8.75
CA ALA A 96 6.55 2.67 7.83
C ALA A 96 5.88 2.60 6.46
N MET A 97 5.86 3.72 5.74
CA MET A 97 5.47 3.75 4.32
C MET A 97 6.72 3.61 3.47
N VAL A 98 6.72 2.63 2.59
CA VAL A 98 7.80 2.39 1.64
C VAL A 98 7.31 2.70 0.23
N ILE A 99 7.97 3.63 -0.45
CA ILE A 99 7.66 3.96 -1.84
C ILE A 99 8.50 3.05 -2.74
N VAL A 100 7.83 2.35 -3.64
CA VAL A 100 8.46 1.38 -4.55
C VAL A 100 8.10 1.73 -5.99
N SER A 101 9.12 1.79 -6.85
CA SER A 101 8.96 1.88 -8.30
C SER A 101 8.91 0.46 -8.88
N VAL A 102 7.97 0.23 -9.80
CA VAL A 102 7.78 -1.02 -10.53
C VAL A 102 8.03 -0.75 -12.01
N ASP A 103 9.08 -1.35 -12.55
CA ASP A 103 9.46 -1.22 -13.95
C ASP A 103 8.76 -2.31 -14.79
N MET A 104 7.95 -1.89 -15.76
CA MET A 104 7.25 -2.82 -16.66
C MET A 104 8.13 -3.36 -17.80
N GLU A 105 9.32 -2.82 -17.99
CA GLU A 105 10.31 -3.42 -18.91
C GLU A 105 11.00 -4.67 -18.30
N ASP A 106 10.90 -4.82 -16.96
CA ASP A 106 11.30 -6.08 -16.33
C ASP A 106 10.33 -7.20 -16.73
N GLU A 107 10.85 -8.23 -17.41
CA GLU A 107 10.04 -9.37 -17.89
C GLU A 107 9.24 -10.05 -16.78
N ARG A 108 9.73 -10.01 -15.53
CA ARG A 108 9.05 -10.59 -14.36
C ARG A 108 7.75 -9.86 -14.00
N ASN A 109 7.62 -8.59 -14.40
CA ASN A 109 6.45 -7.77 -14.14
C ASN A 109 5.38 -7.85 -15.26
N LYS A 110 5.67 -8.50 -16.39
CA LYS A 110 4.72 -8.61 -17.51
C LYS A 110 3.58 -9.60 -17.24
N ASN A 111 3.82 -10.55 -16.36
CA ASN A 111 2.79 -11.52 -15.94
C ASN A 111 2.93 -11.80 -14.43
N PRO A 112 2.60 -10.84 -13.57
CA PRO A 112 2.79 -10.96 -12.14
C PRO A 112 1.93 -12.11 -11.58
N GLN A 113 2.54 -12.93 -10.71
CA GLN A 113 1.89 -14.05 -10.06
C GLN A 113 1.96 -13.87 -8.55
N THR A 114 0.81 -13.80 -7.92
CA THR A 114 0.70 -13.71 -6.47
C THR A 114 1.12 -15.01 -5.78
N GLN A 115 1.57 -14.90 -4.54
CA GLN A 115 1.97 -16.01 -3.67
C GLN A 115 1.25 -15.85 -2.32
N LEU A 116 -0.09 -15.72 -2.36
CA LEU A 116 -0.92 -15.49 -1.20
C LEU A 116 -0.87 -16.67 -0.22
N GLU A 117 -0.99 -16.38 1.06
CA GLU A 117 -1.19 -17.38 2.08
C GLU A 117 -2.58 -18.04 1.95
N GLU A 118 -2.76 -19.22 2.56
CA GLU A 118 -4.00 -20.01 2.46
C GLU A 118 -5.27 -19.25 2.89
N ASN A 119 -5.12 -18.27 3.77
CA ASN A 119 -6.22 -17.46 4.31
C ASN A 119 -6.29 -16.04 3.74
N GLU A 120 -5.49 -15.74 2.72
CA GLU A 120 -5.48 -14.43 2.07
C GLU A 120 -6.32 -14.44 0.79
N PHE A 121 -7.25 -13.50 0.72
CA PHE A 121 -8.11 -13.29 -0.44
C PHE A 121 -7.95 -11.84 -0.91
N ILE A 122 -6.94 -11.63 -1.76
CA ILE A 122 -6.55 -10.31 -2.24
C ILE A 122 -6.76 -10.25 -3.76
N GLU A 123 -7.47 -9.24 -4.21
CA GLU A 123 -7.59 -8.88 -5.63
C GLU A 123 -6.75 -7.63 -5.90
N THR A 124 -5.71 -7.77 -6.70
CA THR A 124 -4.82 -6.67 -7.08
C THR A 124 -5.35 -5.95 -8.32
N PHE A 125 -5.32 -4.62 -8.31
CA PHE A 125 -5.67 -3.78 -9.45
C PHE A 125 -4.81 -2.51 -9.47
N THR A 126 -4.89 -1.75 -10.55
CA THR A 126 -4.11 -0.51 -10.68
C THR A 126 -4.98 0.67 -11.04
N VAL A 127 -4.61 1.86 -10.56
CA VAL A 127 -5.30 3.12 -10.80
C VAL A 127 -4.31 4.14 -11.36
N PRO A 128 -4.65 4.90 -12.42
CA PRO A 128 -3.80 5.99 -12.89
C PRO A 128 -3.57 7.03 -11.80
N LEU A 129 -2.31 7.39 -11.54
CA LEU A 129 -1.97 8.35 -10.49
C LEU A 129 -2.61 9.72 -10.73
N LYS A 130 -2.78 10.11 -12.00
CA LYS A 130 -3.45 11.37 -12.38
C LYS A 130 -4.94 11.40 -12.02
N GLU A 131 -5.59 10.23 -11.92
CA GLU A 131 -7.02 10.04 -11.63
C GLU A 131 -7.25 9.40 -10.25
N PHE A 132 -6.24 9.46 -9.37
CA PHE A 132 -6.24 8.67 -8.14
C PHE A 132 -7.41 9.05 -7.23
N ALA A 133 -7.60 10.33 -6.95
CA ALA A 133 -8.68 10.81 -6.07
C ALA A 133 -10.08 10.50 -6.65
N GLU A 134 -10.28 10.75 -7.95
CA GLU A 134 -11.54 10.50 -8.64
C GLU A 134 -11.87 8.99 -8.68
N SER A 135 -10.87 8.16 -8.85
CA SER A 135 -11.03 6.69 -8.84
C SER A 135 -11.42 6.17 -7.47
N LEU A 136 -10.83 6.72 -6.39
CA LEU A 136 -11.19 6.35 -5.02
C LEU A 136 -12.61 6.81 -4.66
N GLU A 137 -13.01 8.01 -5.07
CA GLU A 137 -14.38 8.49 -4.88
C GLU A 137 -15.40 7.58 -5.58
N LYS A 138 -15.11 7.12 -6.79
CA LYS A 138 -15.94 6.16 -7.52
C LYS A 138 -16.06 4.85 -6.75
N LEU A 139 -14.95 4.27 -6.30
CA LEU A 139 -14.93 3.03 -5.52
C LEU A 139 -15.72 3.18 -4.20
N ALA A 140 -15.60 4.31 -3.51
CA ALA A 140 -16.39 4.57 -2.32
C ALA A 140 -17.90 4.62 -2.61
N ASN A 141 -18.30 5.24 -3.73
CA ASN A 141 -19.71 5.29 -4.18
C ASN A 141 -20.24 3.91 -4.60
N GLU A 142 -19.38 3.01 -5.02
CA GLU A 142 -19.69 1.60 -5.30
C GLU A 142 -19.82 0.75 -4.02
N GLY A 143 -19.54 1.33 -2.83
CA GLY A 143 -19.71 0.69 -1.53
C GLY A 143 -18.43 0.10 -0.92
N TYR A 144 -17.29 0.23 -1.58
CA TYR A 144 -16.00 -0.16 -1.00
C TYR A 144 -15.61 0.74 0.18
N LYS A 145 -14.92 0.17 1.16
CA LYS A 145 -14.32 0.92 2.27
C LYS A 145 -12.93 1.38 1.84
N LEU A 146 -12.58 2.62 2.17
CA LEU A 146 -11.25 3.14 1.85
C LEU A 146 -10.36 3.11 3.08
N ASP A 147 -9.15 2.56 2.93
CA ASP A 147 -8.11 2.72 3.95
C ASP A 147 -7.68 4.19 4.03
N ALA A 148 -7.48 4.68 5.24
CA ALA A 148 -7.14 6.09 5.47
C ALA A 148 -5.82 6.49 4.79
N ARG A 149 -4.85 5.59 4.70
CA ARG A 149 -3.54 5.85 4.07
C ARG A 149 -3.71 6.08 2.57
N VAL A 150 -4.54 5.27 1.91
CA VAL A 150 -4.88 5.41 0.48
C VAL A 150 -5.53 6.77 0.25
N GLN A 151 -6.54 7.12 1.04
CA GLN A 151 -7.25 8.39 0.92
C GLN A 151 -6.34 9.58 1.21
N ASN A 152 -5.47 9.51 2.23
CA ASN A 152 -4.55 10.60 2.57
C ASN A 152 -3.56 10.91 1.43
N VAL A 153 -3.06 9.89 0.74
CA VAL A 153 -2.20 10.10 -0.44
C VAL A 153 -2.99 10.77 -1.57
N ALA A 154 -4.22 10.33 -1.82
CA ALA A 154 -5.07 10.94 -2.84
C ALA A 154 -5.38 12.42 -2.55
N GLU A 155 -5.72 12.74 -1.29
CA GLU A 155 -5.95 14.13 -0.87
C GLU A 155 -4.67 14.97 -0.98
N GLY A 156 -3.51 14.42 -0.62
CA GLY A 156 -2.23 15.10 -0.79
C GLY A 156 -1.96 15.45 -2.26
N ILE A 157 -2.20 14.52 -3.18
CA ILE A 157 -2.08 14.75 -4.63
C ILE A 157 -3.07 15.83 -5.10
N LYS A 158 -4.32 15.76 -4.64
CA LYS A 158 -5.37 16.75 -4.98
C LYS A 158 -5.00 18.16 -4.52
N VAL A 159 -4.49 18.30 -3.29
CA VAL A 159 -4.00 19.56 -2.75
C VAL A 159 -2.83 20.09 -3.58
N ALA A 160 -1.86 19.23 -3.88
CA ALA A 160 -0.70 19.61 -4.70
C ALA A 160 -1.10 20.12 -6.08
N LYS A 161 -2.06 19.47 -6.75
CA LYS A 161 -2.62 19.91 -8.03
C LYS A 161 -3.36 21.26 -7.91
N THR A 162 -4.24 21.38 -6.90
CA THR A 162 -5.08 22.57 -6.70
C THR A 162 -4.24 23.81 -6.43
N LEU A 163 -3.22 23.67 -5.61
CA LEU A 163 -2.32 24.77 -5.23
C LEU A 163 -1.13 24.93 -6.19
N LYS A 164 -1.01 24.09 -7.22
CA LYS A 164 0.10 24.10 -8.19
C LYS A 164 1.47 24.08 -7.49
N LEU A 165 1.61 23.22 -6.47
CA LEU A 165 2.84 23.16 -5.67
C LEU A 165 4.04 22.64 -6.45
N PHE A 166 3.79 21.85 -7.49
CA PHE A 166 4.82 21.32 -8.38
C PHE A 166 4.41 21.69 -9.80
N GLY A 167 5.19 22.58 -10.39
CA GLY A 167 4.97 23.13 -11.73
C GLY A 167 5.31 22.17 -12.85
#